data_fcfa2f46d8340a64dc269a0570c9014c
#
_entry.id   fcfa2f46d8340a64dc269a0570c9014c
#
_cell.length_a   1.000
_cell.length_b   1.000
_cell.length_c   1.000
_cell.angle_alpha   90.00
_cell.angle_beta   90.00
_cell.angle_gamma   90.00
#
_symmetry.space_group_name_H-M   'P 1'
#
loop_
_entity.id
_entity.type
_entity.pdbx_description
1 polymer ?
#
loop_
_entity_poly.entity_id
_entity_poly.type
_entity_poly.pdbx_seq_one_letter_code
_entity_poly.pdbx_strand_id
1 'polypeptide(L)'
;VDEIKKLLEPLSINCSETNKSVIVCEIPTFRSDITREIDLIEEIARRKGYNTFNSSLPRTSKPPDSPSKRRSIETRGRDAMIHSGYDEAINYSFVSSSNLEFLGADLDKIVTLKNPLSSEMSSLRTTLLSGLLQNVSLNINHGQRSIKLFEIGKTFEKDKKLPKEFLKMSAVLINSDIVELWGDGISPGGDSPLPKDIYALKGTIERALEFLNFPALKFENTDPDPSSPYEVGSYGKINLNGQHIGEIGYIKRVCLENFGIHHKVCSFEINLDYLSKEEFSIKRMSELNRYPESFRDLAIVLDEKISNSSIEMVILKAAGDILSSIKLFDVYQGANIENSNEKSVAYSLVFNNPNRTLKDEEVNSAFNSIVSNLESKFGARLRS
;
A
#
# COMPACT_ATOMS: atom_id res chain seq x y z
N VAL A 1 52.69 25.01 10.13
CA VAL A 1 52.65 25.27 11.58
C VAL A 1 52.08 26.64 11.86
N ASP A 2 52.61 27.71 11.24
CA ASP A 2 52.17 29.09 11.55
C ASP A 2 50.71 29.38 11.25
N GLU A 3 50.14 28.75 10.22
CA GLU A 3 48.70 28.86 9.94
C GLU A 3 47.87 28.24 11.04
N ILE A 4 48.25 27.09 11.57
CA ILE A 4 47.57 26.42 12.68
C ILE A 4 47.58 27.29 13.95
N LYS A 5 48.76 27.85 14.27
CA LYS A 5 48.91 28.78 15.43
C LYS A 5 47.96 29.96 15.29
N LYS A 6 47.93 30.63 14.12
CA LYS A 6 47.02 31.76 13.86
C LYS A 6 45.55 31.42 13.98
N LEU A 7 45.14 30.17 13.66
CA LEU A 7 43.76 29.72 13.75
C LEU A 7 43.34 29.41 15.21
N LEU A 8 44.29 28.93 16.04
CA LEU A 8 44.02 28.51 17.41
C LEU A 8 44.22 29.65 18.45
N GLU A 9 45.12 30.62 18.16
CA GLU A 9 45.37 31.76 19.05
C GLU A 9 44.10 32.53 19.49
N PRO A 10 43.17 32.87 18.61
CA PRO A 10 41.91 33.54 19.03
C PRO A 10 41.01 32.72 19.95
N LEU A 11 41.27 31.41 20.09
CA LEU A 11 40.59 30.50 21.02
C LEU A 11 41.35 30.38 22.35
N SER A 12 42.39 31.21 22.55
CA SER A 12 43.27 31.18 23.74
C SER A 12 44.05 29.87 23.87
N ILE A 13 44.27 29.17 22.77
CA ILE A 13 45.06 27.95 22.72
C ILE A 13 46.47 28.30 22.24
N ASN A 14 47.41 28.24 23.18
CA ASN A 14 48.81 28.51 22.89
C ASN A 14 49.51 27.30 22.30
N CYS A 15 50.15 27.46 21.15
CA CYS A 15 50.82 26.35 20.47
C CYS A 15 52.34 26.63 20.34
N SER A 16 53.13 25.68 20.80
CA SER A 16 54.59 25.64 20.60
C SER A 16 55.00 24.48 19.68
N GLU A 17 56.05 24.69 18.92
CA GLU A 17 56.61 23.67 18.03
C GLU A 17 57.75 22.96 18.78
N THR A 18 57.64 21.65 18.94
CA THR A 18 58.67 20.85 19.63
C THR A 18 59.60 20.21 18.61
N ASN A 19 59.07 19.79 17.46
CA ASN A 19 59.82 19.22 16.32
C ASN A 19 59.11 19.59 15.02
N LYS A 20 59.76 19.46 13.86
CA LYS A 20 59.19 19.80 12.54
C LYS A 20 57.82 19.20 12.21
N SER A 21 57.36 18.24 12.99
CA SER A 21 56.11 17.51 12.74
C SER A 21 55.15 17.46 13.97
N VAL A 22 55.53 18.03 15.11
CA VAL A 22 54.76 17.95 16.34
C VAL A 22 54.51 19.34 16.90
N ILE A 23 53.24 19.68 17.10
CA ILE A 23 52.81 20.92 17.74
C ILE A 23 52.24 20.55 19.10
N VAL A 24 52.74 21.16 20.15
CA VAL A 24 52.16 21.03 21.50
C VAL A 24 51.24 22.22 21.75
N CYS A 25 49.99 21.95 22.07
CA CYS A 25 48.97 22.94 22.34
C CYS A 25 48.59 22.91 23.84
N GLU A 26 48.61 24.06 24.47
CA GLU A 26 48.19 24.28 25.84
C GLU A 26 46.69 24.64 25.82
N ILE A 27 45.88 23.77 26.36
CA ILE A 27 44.41 23.94 26.38
C ILE A 27 44.01 24.73 27.61
N PRO A 28 43.27 25.86 27.45
CA PRO A 28 42.80 26.63 28.60
C PRO A 28 41.78 25.83 29.40
N THR A 29 41.78 26.04 30.74
CA THR A 29 40.94 25.25 31.67
C THR A 29 39.44 25.37 31.45
N PHE A 30 38.97 26.43 30.78
CA PHE A 30 37.57 26.61 30.41
C PHE A 30 37.15 25.81 29.17
N ARG A 31 38.08 25.21 28.40
CA ARG A 31 37.85 24.37 27.25
C ARG A 31 37.94 22.87 27.62
N SER A 32 37.08 22.46 28.53
CA SER A 32 37.03 21.06 29.00
C SER A 32 36.57 20.06 27.93
N ASP A 33 36.07 20.56 26.82
CA ASP A 33 35.64 19.82 25.64
C ASP A 33 36.84 19.34 24.77
N ILE A 34 37.98 20.00 24.82
CA ILE A 34 39.17 19.66 24.02
C ILE A 34 40.05 18.71 24.84
N THR A 35 39.96 17.42 24.57
CA THR A 35 40.67 16.38 25.33
C THR A 35 41.60 15.52 24.43
N ARG A 36 41.43 15.57 23.12
CA ARG A 36 42.14 14.75 22.14
C ARG A 36 42.61 15.58 20.97
N GLU A 37 43.56 15.06 20.21
CA GLU A 37 44.08 15.67 18.99
C GLU A 37 42.97 15.98 17.97
N ILE A 38 42.00 15.09 17.82
CA ILE A 38 40.89 15.26 16.88
C ILE A 38 40.02 16.49 17.21
N ASP A 39 39.91 16.84 18.49
CA ASP A 39 39.14 18.00 18.94
C ASP A 39 39.83 19.30 18.49
N LEU A 40 41.17 19.32 18.48
CA LEU A 40 41.98 20.43 17.90
C LEU A 40 41.86 20.50 16.39
N ILE A 41 41.84 19.36 15.70
CA ILE A 41 41.62 19.29 14.25
C ILE A 41 40.25 19.87 13.90
N GLU A 42 39.24 19.58 14.67
CA GLU A 42 37.88 20.15 14.51
C GLU A 42 37.95 21.70 14.62
N GLU A 43 38.54 22.22 15.66
CA GLU A 43 38.67 23.67 15.84
C GLU A 43 39.40 24.34 14.68
N ILE A 44 40.50 23.75 14.19
CA ILE A 44 41.25 24.24 13.02
C ILE A 44 40.35 24.22 11.78
N ALA A 45 39.63 23.14 11.55
CA ALA A 45 38.74 22.99 10.40
C ALA A 45 37.58 24.01 10.44
N ARG A 46 36.99 24.20 11.62
CA ARG A 46 35.93 25.19 11.86
C ARG A 46 36.42 26.62 11.60
N ARG A 47 37.57 26.96 12.13
CA ARG A 47 38.19 28.29 11.97
C ARG A 47 38.66 28.57 10.54
N LYS A 48 39.16 27.55 9.84
CA LYS A 48 39.54 27.67 8.43
C LYS A 48 38.29 27.79 7.52
N GLY A 49 37.16 27.27 7.97
CA GLY A 49 35.91 27.23 7.25
C GLY A 49 35.75 25.95 6.43
N TYR A 50 34.68 25.21 6.69
CA TYR A 50 34.43 23.92 6.00
C TYR A 50 34.30 24.03 4.50
N ASN A 51 33.86 25.18 3.98
CA ASN A 51 33.74 25.43 2.54
C ASN A 51 35.10 25.51 1.80
N THR A 52 36.21 25.58 2.53
CA THR A 52 37.58 25.60 1.95
C THR A 52 38.09 24.19 1.64
N PHE A 53 37.44 23.17 2.14
CA PHE A 53 37.80 21.77 1.91
C PHE A 53 37.06 21.24 0.70
N ASN A 54 37.78 20.55 -0.17
CA ASN A 54 37.15 19.88 -1.32
C ASN A 54 36.33 18.68 -0.85
N SER A 55 35.08 18.59 -1.32
CA SER A 55 34.30 17.41 -1.13
C SER A 55 34.88 16.22 -1.88
N SER A 56 35.11 15.12 -1.20
CA SER A 56 35.56 13.88 -1.81
C SER A 56 34.76 12.70 -1.30
N LEU A 57 34.52 11.73 -2.16
CA LEU A 57 33.86 10.49 -1.74
C LEU A 57 34.85 9.63 -0.94
N PRO A 58 34.39 8.93 0.10
CA PRO A 58 35.21 7.95 0.80
C PRO A 58 35.72 6.88 -0.17
N ARG A 59 37.00 6.55 -0.07
CA ARG A 59 37.56 5.44 -0.85
C ARG A 59 37.06 4.12 -0.24
N THR A 60 36.26 3.35 -0.99
CA THR A 60 35.82 2.03 -0.61
C THR A 60 36.55 0.98 -1.47
N SER A 61 36.95 -0.11 -0.85
CA SER A 61 37.58 -1.25 -1.55
C SER A 61 36.57 -2.16 -2.25
N LYS A 62 35.30 -1.99 -1.92
CA LYS A 62 34.17 -2.78 -2.49
C LYS A 62 33.05 -1.84 -2.86
N PRO A 63 32.33 -2.11 -3.97
CA PRO A 63 31.08 -1.41 -4.23
C PRO A 63 30.07 -1.70 -3.11
N PRO A 64 29.13 -0.78 -2.84
CA PRO A 64 28.07 -1.05 -1.88
C PRO A 64 27.25 -2.27 -2.32
N ASP A 65 26.81 -3.06 -1.36
CA ASP A 65 25.93 -4.19 -1.62
C ASP A 65 24.60 -3.70 -2.23
N SER A 66 24.04 -4.47 -3.16
CA SER A 66 22.72 -4.19 -3.70
C SER A 66 21.68 -4.25 -2.57
N PRO A 67 20.65 -3.37 -2.60
CA PRO A 67 19.59 -3.41 -1.61
C PRO A 67 18.97 -4.81 -1.50
N SER A 68 18.69 -5.24 -0.29
CA SER A 68 17.96 -6.51 -0.09
C SER A 68 16.60 -6.44 -0.79
N LYS A 69 16.06 -7.59 -1.19
CA LYS A 69 14.74 -7.71 -1.82
C LYS A 69 13.64 -7.07 -0.96
N ARG A 70 13.70 -7.28 0.35
CA ARG A 70 12.79 -6.66 1.33
C ARG A 70 12.87 -5.12 1.26
N ARG A 71 14.08 -4.55 1.25
CA ARG A 71 14.28 -3.11 1.14
C ARG A 71 13.79 -2.55 -0.20
N SER A 72 14.01 -3.29 -1.27
CA SER A 72 13.50 -2.92 -2.60
C SER A 72 11.97 -2.88 -2.64
N ILE A 73 11.30 -3.88 -2.03
CA ILE A 73 9.82 -3.91 -1.93
C ILE A 73 9.31 -2.74 -1.09
N GLU A 74 9.93 -2.48 0.05
CA GLU A 74 9.56 -1.36 0.92
C GLU A 74 9.65 -0.02 0.19
N THR A 75 10.78 0.24 -0.49
CA THR A 75 10.98 1.49 -1.24
C THR A 75 9.99 1.62 -2.40
N ARG A 76 9.88 0.59 -3.24
CA ARG A 76 8.97 0.62 -4.40
C ARG A 76 7.50 0.62 -3.98
N GLY A 77 7.15 -0.05 -2.88
CA GLY A 77 5.79 0.01 -2.33
C GLY A 77 5.42 1.41 -1.87
N ARG A 78 6.36 2.12 -1.23
CA ARG A 78 6.21 3.54 -0.86
C ARG A 78 5.98 4.41 -2.10
N ASP A 79 6.84 4.27 -3.12
CA ASP A 79 6.70 5.01 -4.37
C ASP A 79 5.34 4.75 -5.03
N ALA A 80 4.88 3.50 -5.05
CA ALA A 80 3.59 3.13 -5.62
C ALA A 80 2.41 3.80 -4.90
N MET A 81 2.43 3.88 -3.58
CA MET A 81 1.39 4.54 -2.79
C MET A 81 1.40 6.06 -3.00
N ILE A 82 2.59 6.69 -3.01
CA ILE A 82 2.74 8.13 -3.31
C ILE A 82 2.21 8.44 -4.72
N HIS A 83 2.57 7.65 -5.73
CA HIS A 83 2.06 7.82 -7.09
C HIS A 83 0.55 7.57 -7.21
N SER A 84 -0.05 6.87 -6.25
CA SER A 84 -1.50 6.67 -6.16
C SER A 84 -2.22 7.80 -5.40
N GLY A 85 -1.49 8.85 -4.99
CA GLY A 85 -2.03 10.03 -4.32
C GLY A 85 -2.27 9.86 -2.82
N TYR A 86 -1.53 8.96 -2.17
CA TYR A 86 -1.55 8.79 -0.71
C TYR A 86 -0.36 9.50 -0.07
N ASP A 87 -0.60 10.11 1.08
CA ASP A 87 0.45 10.68 1.93
C ASP A 87 0.97 9.64 2.93
N GLU A 88 2.29 9.58 3.13
CA GLU A 88 2.90 8.66 4.08
C GLU A 88 2.76 9.20 5.50
N ALA A 89 2.26 8.37 6.40
CA ALA A 89 2.29 8.59 7.83
C ALA A 89 3.37 7.72 8.47
N ILE A 90 4.09 8.27 9.46
CA ILE A 90 5.08 7.54 10.26
C ILE A 90 4.66 7.64 11.71
N ASN A 91 4.20 6.51 12.26
CA ASN A 91 3.70 6.44 13.62
C ASN A 91 4.66 5.68 14.55
N TYR A 92 4.55 5.92 15.85
CA TYR A 92 5.28 5.14 16.85
C TYR A 92 4.85 3.67 16.82
N SER A 93 5.82 2.79 17.11
CA SER A 93 5.55 1.36 17.29
C SER A 93 4.87 1.06 18.62
N PHE A 94 4.86 2.01 19.54
CA PHE A 94 4.20 1.90 20.83
C PHE A 94 2.80 2.47 20.76
N VAL A 95 1.84 1.70 21.24
CA VAL A 95 0.41 2.04 21.20
C VAL A 95 -0.27 1.63 22.50
N SER A 96 -1.47 2.11 22.73
CA SER A 96 -2.31 1.67 23.83
C SER A 96 -2.79 0.24 23.61
N SER A 97 -2.72 -0.60 24.65
CA SER A 97 -3.29 -1.96 24.61
C SER A 97 -4.80 -1.93 24.31
N SER A 98 -5.53 -0.94 24.84
CA SER A 98 -6.97 -0.80 24.59
C SER A 98 -7.27 -0.54 23.11
N ASN A 99 -6.48 0.28 22.43
CA ASN A 99 -6.67 0.51 20.97
C ASN A 99 -6.48 -0.79 20.17
N LEU A 100 -5.54 -1.63 20.57
CA LEU A 100 -5.33 -2.92 19.92
C LEU A 100 -6.49 -3.88 20.15
N GLU A 101 -7.04 -3.90 21.37
CA GLU A 101 -8.22 -4.71 21.74
C GLU A 101 -9.44 -4.30 20.92
N PHE A 102 -9.72 -3.00 20.78
CA PHE A 102 -10.80 -2.48 19.92
C PHE A 102 -10.64 -2.82 18.45
N LEU A 103 -9.40 -3.02 18.00
CA LEU A 103 -9.07 -3.45 16.65
C LEU A 103 -8.98 -4.98 16.51
N GLY A 104 -9.46 -5.72 17.52
CA GLY A 104 -9.56 -7.17 17.47
C GLY A 104 -8.25 -7.93 17.61
N ALA A 105 -7.22 -7.30 18.17
CA ALA A 105 -5.95 -7.97 18.42
C ALA A 105 -6.12 -9.10 19.45
N ASP A 106 -5.49 -10.23 19.18
CA ASP A 106 -5.37 -11.33 20.12
C ASP A 106 -4.48 -10.88 21.32
N LEU A 107 -5.09 -10.75 22.49
CA LEU A 107 -4.44 -10.26 23.70
C LEU A 107 -3.22 -11.10 24.10
N ASP A 108 -3.25 -12.41 23.84
CA ASP A 108 -2.14 -13.31 24.16
C ASP A 108 -0.92 -13.08 23.26
N LYS A 109 -1.13 -12.46 22.12
CA LYS A 109 -0.06 -12.10 21.15
C LYS A 109 0.48 -10.69 21.32
N ILE A 110 -0.12 -9.87 22.18
CA ILE A 110 0.35 -8.51 22.42
C ILE A 110 1.65 -8.54 23.25
N VAL A 111 2.63 -7.76 22.79
CA VAL A 111 3.88 -7.53 23.53
C VAL A 111 3.72 -6.27 24.37
N THR A 112 3.62 -6.45 25.69
CA THR A 112 3.49 -5.37 26.65
C THR A 112 4.87 -4.93 27.16
N LEU A 113 5.08 -3.63 27.31
CA LEU A 113 6.32 -3.07 27.87
C LEU A 113 6.34 -3.19 29.40
N LYS A 114 7.50 -3.51 29.96
CA LYS A 114 7.67 -3.59 31.42
C LYS A 114 7.57 -2.22 32.12
N ASN A 115 8.06 -1.18 31.46
CA ASN A 115 8.14 0.19 31.97
C ASN A 115 7.74 1.19 30.88
N PRO A 116 6.44 1.28 30.54
CA PRO A 116 5.96 2.20 29.53
C PRO A 116 6.09 3.67 29.98
N LEU A 117 6.28 4.57 29.02
CA LEU A 117 6.30 6.01 29.28
C LEU A 117 4.93 6.54 29.68
N SER A 118 3.87 5.97 29.14
CA SER A 118 2.48 6.27 29.47
C SER A 118 1.60 5.06 29.19
N SER A 119 0.35 5.07 29.66
CA SER A 119 -0.65 4.05 29.35
C SER A 119 -0.94 3.97 27.85
N GLU A 120 -0.82 5.09 27.13
CA GLU A 120 -1.04 5.17 25.69
C GLU A 120 0.09 4.56 24.86
N MET A 121 1.25 4.29 25.48
CA MET A 121 2.43 3.70 24.85
C MET A 121 2.86 2.40 25.56
N SER A 122 1.89 1.59 25.96
CA SER A 122 2.11 0.42 26.84
C SER A 122 2.44 -0.87 26.08
N SER A 123 2.19 -0.93 24.79
CA SER A 123 2.33 -2.15 23.99
C SER A 123 2.93 -1.91 22.62
N LEU A 124 3.55 -2.94 22.04
CA LEU A 124 3.96 -2.92 20.65
C LEU A 124 2.75 -3.20 19.73
N ARG A 125 2.64 -2.44 18.65
CA ARG A 125 1.55 -2.53 17.68
C ARG A 125 1.54 -3.87 16.94
N THR A 126 0.37 -4.50 16.82
CA THR A 126 0.13 -5.71 16.01
C THR A 126 -0.39 -5.37 14.62
N THR A 127 -0.86 -4.15 14.42
CA THR A 127 -1.38 -3.58 13.17
C THR A 127 -0.93 -2.13 13.02
N LEU A 128 -0.80 -1.65 11.79
CA LEU A 128 -0.53 -0.24 11.47
C LEU A 128 -1.81 0.62 11.60
N LEU A 129 -2.97 -0.02 11.58
CA LEU A 129 -4.27 0.64 11.56
C LEU A 129 -4.49 1.54 12.79
N SER A 130 -3.99 1.16 13.97
CA SER A 130 -4.11 1.97 15.19
C SER A 130 -3.53 3.39 15.02
N GLY A 131 -2.31 3.50 14.48
CA GLY A 131 -1.67 4.79 14.21
C GLY A 131 -2.39 5.57 13.10
N LEU A 132 -2.76 4.88 12.02
CA LEU A 132 -3.47 5.50 10.90
C LEU A 132 -4.83 6.07 11.33
N LEU A 133 -5.60 5.39 12.19
CA LEU A 133 -6.87 5.91 12.70
C LEU A 133 -6.68 7.12 13.60
N GLN A 134 -5.60 7.18 14.40
CA GLN A 134 -5.24 8.39 15.16
C GLN A 134 -4.94 9.56 14.22
N ASN A 135 -4.20 9.33 13.13
CA ASN A 135 -3.94 10.35 12.12
C ASN A 135 -5.23 10.81 11.43
N VAL A 136 -6.15 9.88 11.11
CA VAL A 136 -7.47 10.20 10.55
C VAL A 136 -8.24 11.11 11.50
N SER A 137 -8.35 10.74 12.78
CA SER A 137 -9.03 11.54 13.80
C SER A 137 -8.45 12.96 13.89
N LEU A 138 -7.12 13.07 13.92
CA LEU A 138 -6.42 14.35 13.96
C LEU A 138 -6.75 15.22 12.73
N ASN A 139 -6.69 14.64 11.52
CA ASN A 139 -6.96 15.34 10.27
C ASN A 139 -8.42 15.80 10.17
N ILE A 140 -9.39 14.97 10.57
CA ILE A 140 -10.80 15.36 10.64
C ILE A 140 -11.00 16.55 11.58
N ASN A 141 -10.37 16.53 12.76
CA ASN A 141 -10.44 17.62 13.73
C ASN A 141 -9.81 18.93 13.20
N HIS A 142 -8.90 18.84 12.24
CA HIS A 142 -8.35 19.98 11.51
C HIS A 142 -9.15 20.36 10.26
N GLY A 143 -10.34 19.77 10.07
CA GLY A 143 -11.25 20.13 8.98
C GLY A 143 -11.01 19.45 7.65
N GLN A 144 -10.13 18.45 7.58
CA GLN A 144 -9.92 17.68 6.35
C GLN A 144 -11.13 16.75 6.13
N ARG A 145 -11.63 16.72 4.89
CA ARG A 145 -12.81 15.94 4.49
C ARG A 145 -12.50 14.75 3.60
N SER A 146 -11.39 14.82 2.86
CA SER A 146 -10.86 13.72 2.04
C SER A 146 -9.49 13.36 2.58
N ILE A 147 -9.27 12.08 2.91
CA ILE A 147 -8.05 11.61 3.58
C ILE A 147 -7.59 10.34 2.88
N LYS A 148 -6.34 10.37 2.41
CA LYS A 148 -5.64 9.24 1.81
C LYS A 148 -4.28 9.10 2.50
N LEU A 149 -4.20 8.25 3.53
CA LEU A 149 -2.96 8.03 4.29
C LEU A 149 -2.53 6.57 4.17
N PHE A 150 -1.22 6.36 4.13
CA PHE A 150 -0.63 5.03 4.22
C PHE A 150 0.57 5.01 5.17
N GLU A 151 0.92 3.84 5.64
CA GLU A 151 2.13 3.58 6.40
C GLU A 151 2.76 2.26 5.95
N ILE A 152 4.09 2.24 5.82
CA ILE A 152 4.88 1.01 5.71
C ILE A 152 5.74 0.91 6.95
N GLY A 153 5.51 -0.13 7.75
CA GLY A 153 6.17 -0.27 9.03
C GLY A 153 6.16 -1.68 9.59
N LYS A 154 6.91 -1.86 10.66
CA LYS A 154 6.93 -3.12 11.40
C LYS A 154 5.76 -3.22 12.35
N THR A 155 5.20 -4.40 12.44
CA THR A 155 4.26 -4.86 13.48
C THR A 155 4.87 -6.02 14.25
N PHE A 156 4.37 -6.28 15.44
CA PHE A 156 5.00 -7.19 16.38
C PHE A 156 3.99 -8.15 16.97
N GLU A 157 4.38 -9.41 17.10
CA GLU A 157 3.62 -10.42 17.83
C GLU A 157 4.51 -11.09 18.86
N LYS A 158 3.94 -11.42 20.01
CA LYS A 158 4.61 -12.13 21.09
C LYS A 158 5.02 -13.53 20.62
N ASP A 159 6.26 -13.91 20.85
CA ASP A 159 6.79 -15.24 20.60
C ASP A 159 7.68 -15.65 21.78
N LYS A 160 8.19 -16.88 21.77
CA LYS A 160 8.84 -17.57 22.91
C LYS A 160 10.03 -16.84 23.52
N LYS A 161 10.88 -16.19 22.71
CA LYS A 161 12.11 -15.50 23.18
C LYS A 161 12.13 -14.02 22.85
N LEU A 162 11.83 -13.67 21.61
CA LEU A 162 11.80 -12.32 21.10
C LEU A 162 10.53 -12.12 20.29
N PRO A 163 9.97 -10.91 20.25
CA PRO A 163 8.83 -10.61 19.40
C PRO A 163 9.10 -10.97 17.95
N LYS A 164 8.12 -11.56 17.30
CA LYS A 164 8.15 -11.77 15.85
C LYS A 164 7.78 -10.48 15.15
N GLU A 165 8.60 -10.08 14.19
CA GLU A 165 8.43 -8.85 13.42
C GLU A 165 7.88 -9.17 12.03
N PHE A 166 6.91 -8.34 11.58
CA PHE A 166 6.37 -8.39 10.23
C PHE A 166 6.47 -7.00 9.61
N LEU A 167 6.91 -6.93 8.35
CA LEU A 167 6.82 -5.70 7.57
C LEU A 167 5.45 -5.68 6.89
N LYS A 168 4.66 -4.66 7.20
CA LYS A 168 3.34 -4.49 6.63
C LYS A 168 3.21 -3.16 5.89
N MET A 169 2.25 -3.09 4.99
CA MET A 169 1.75 -1.85 4.38
C MET A 169 0.26 -1.77 4.65
N SER A 170 -0.18 -0.64 5.16
CA SER A 170 -1.58 -0.36 5.42
C SER A 170 -1.95 1.02 4.90
N ALA A 171 -3.19 1.20 4.49
CA ALA A 171 -3.72 2.51 4.13
C ALA A 171 -5.16 2.68 4.58
N VAL A 172 -5.54 3.93 4.76
CA VAL A 172 -6.90 4.37 5.08
C VAL A 172 -7.37 5.38 4.04
N LEU A 173 -8.67 5.32 3.73
CA LEU A 173 -9.32 6.16 2.75
C LEU A 173 -10.66 6.65 3.28
N ILE A 174 -10.91 7.96 3.15
CA ILE A 174 -12.18 8.62 3.43
C ILE A 174 -12.50 9.54 2.27
N ASN A 175 -13.73 9.46 1.76
CA ASN A 175 -14.24 10.31 0.69
C ASN A 175 -13.28 10.35 -0.52
N SER A 176 -13.24 9.25 -1.27
CA SER A 176 -12.47 9.22 -2.52
C SER A 176 -12.99 10.27 -3.51
N ASP A 177 -12.05 10.92 -4.21
CA ASP A 177 -12.38 11.86 -5.29
C ASP A 177 -12.79 11.13 -6.59
N ILE A 178 -13.04 9.84 -6.54
CA ILE A 178 -13.50 9.09 -7.71
C ILE A 178 -14.95 9.47 -7.98
N VAL A 179 -15.12 10.21 -9.06
CA VAL A 179 -16.42 10.78 -9.47
C VAL A 179 -17.27 9.78 -10.25
N GLU A 180 -16.62 8.83 -10.97
CA GLU A 180 -17.29 7.90 -11.86
C GLU A 180 -16.98 6.45 -11.50
N LEU A 181 -17.94 5.79 -10.89
CA LEU A 181 -18.07 4.33 -10.81
C LEU A 181 -19.37 3.91 -11.51
N TRP A 182 -19.53 2.61 -11.70
CA TRP A 182 -20.74 2.04 -12.30
C TRP A 182 -22.00 2.56 -11.62
N GLY A 183 -22.96 3.03 -12.41
CA GLY A 183 -24.25 3.50 -11.94
C GLY A 183 -24.32 4.95 -11.46
N ASP A 184 -23.24 5.70 -11.48
CA ASP A 184 -23.24 7.12 -11.08
C ASP A 184 -24.01 8.04 -12.06
N GLY A 185 -24.28 7.58 -13.28
CA GLY A 185 -25.01 8.36 -14.29
C GLY A 185 -26.53 8.30 -14.19
N ILE A 186 -27.11 7.56 -13.24
CA ILE A 186 -28.55 7.20 -13.28
C ILE A 186 -29.36 7.70 -12.08
N SER A 187 -28.73 8.17 -11.02
CA SER A 187 -29.49 8.66 -9.86
C SER A 187 -29.47 10.17 -9.78
N PRO A 188 -30.60 10.85 -10.05
CA PRO A 188 -30.73 12.31 -9.83
C PRO A 188 -30.60 12.72 -8.36
N GLY A 189 -30.42 11.78 -7.44
CA GLY A 189 -30.36 11.98 -5.99
C GLY A 189 -29.01 11.75 -5.32
N GLY A 190 -27.95 11.44 -6.09
CA GLY A 190 -26.57 11.47 -5.53
C GLY A 190 -26.12 10.31 -4.65
N ASP A 191 -26.96 9.38 -4.30
CA ASP A 191 -26.60 8.21 -3.49
C ASP A 191 -26.39 6.98 -4.39
N SER A 192 -25.17 6.79 -4.87
CA SER A 192 -24.80 5.50 -5.46
C SER A 192 -24.88 4.43 -4.37
N PRO A 193 -25.59 3.32 -4.58
CA PRO A 193 -25.67 2.24 -3.61
C PRO A 193 -24.33 1.49 -3.43
N LEU A 194 -23.35 1.75 -4.32
CA LEU A 194 -22.06 1.09 -4.28
C LEU A 194 -21.06 1.86 -3.41
N PRO A 195 -20.31 1.16 -2.55
CA PRO A 195 -19.32 1.77 -1.68
C PRO A 195 -18.08 2.17 -2.48
N LYS A 196 -18.06 3.40 -2.98
CA LYS A 196 -17.00 3.94 -3.88
C LYS A 196 -15.59 3.77 -3.33
N ASP A 197 -15.40 4.04 -2.04
CA ASP A 197 -14.08 4.04 -1.41
C ASP A 197 -13.41 2.67 -1.40
N ILE A 198 -14.16 1.57 -1.22
CA ILE A 198 -13.56 0.24 -1.21
C ILE A 198 -13.04 -0.16 -2.58
N TYR A 199 -13.74 0.23 -3.66
CA TYR A 199 -13.27 -0.03 -5.04
C TYR A 199 -12.08 0.86 -5.41
N ALA A 200 -12.07 2.11 -4.95
CA ALA A 200 -10.94 3.01 -5.09
C ALA A 200 -9.69 2.43 -4.41
N LEU A 201 -9.85 1.98 -3.16
CA LEU A 201 -8.78 1.39 -2.38
C LEU A 201 -8.29 0.06 -2.98
N LYS A 202 -9.22 -0.78 -3.46
CA LYS A 202 -8.91 -2.01 -4.20
C LYS A 202 -8.04 -1.72 -5.43
N GLY A 203 -8.43 -0.75 -6.26
CA GLY A 203 -7.66 -0.34 -7.43
C GLY A 203 -6.28 0.21 -7.07
N THR A 204 -6.15 0.88 -5.92
CA THR A 204 -4.86 1.33 -5.40
C THR A 204 -3.93 0.17 -5.08
N ILE A 205 -4.42 -0.88 -4.42
CA ILE A 205 -3.63 -2.08 -4.10
C ILE A 205 -3.22 -2.81 -5.38
N GLU A 206 -4.16 -3.00 -6.31
CA GLU A 206 -3.89 -3.66 -7.60
C GLU A 206 -2.79 -2.93 -8.36
N ARG A 207 -2.87 -1.61 -8.46
CA ARG A 207 -1.86 -0.75 -9.10
C ARG A 207 -0.52 -0.81 -8.37
N ALA A 208 -0.52 -0.79 -7.02
CA ALA A 208 0.71 -0.86 -6.24
C ALA A 208 1.43 -2.18 -6.46
N LEU A 209 0.74 -3.31 -6.49
CA LEU A 209 1.37 -4.61 -6.75
C LEU A 209 1.76 -4.78 -8.22
N GLU A 210 1.01 -4.21 -9.14
CA GLU A 210 1.42 -4.14 -10.55
C GLU A 210 2.71 -3.34 -10.74
N PHE A 211 2.86 -2.20 -10.05
CA PHE A 211 4.10 -1.40 -10.03
C PHE A 211 5.28 -2.19 -9.45
N LEU A 212 5.01 -3.06 -8.48
CA LEU A 212 5.99 -3.99 -7.90
C LEU A 212 6.27 -5.20 -8.81
N ASN A 213 5.60 -5.34 -9.95
CA ASN A 213 5.67 -6.45 -10.90
C ASN A 213 5.20 -7.79 -10.31
N PHE A 214 4.21 -7.76 -9.43
CA PHE A 214 3.51 -8.96 -8.98
C PHE A 214 2.33 -9.30 -9.90
N PRO A 215 1.90 -10.58 -9.95
CA PRO A 215 0.70 -10.97 -10.69
C PRO A 215 -0.56 -10.38 -10.07
N ALA A 216 -1.66 -10.49 -10.80
CA ALA A 216 -2.97 -10.01 -10.36
C ALA A 216 -3.40 -10.64 -9.04
N LEU A 217 -3.93 -9.81 -8.16
CA LEU A 217 -4.50 -10.21 -6.88
C LEU A 217 -5.85 -10.91 -7.07
N LYS A 218 -6.14 -11.82 -6.14
CA LYS A 218 -7.50 -12.34 -5.96
C LYS A 218 -8.09 -11.77 -4.68
N PHE A 219 -9.25 -11.14 -4.82
CA PHE A 219 -10.05 -10.67 -3.69
C PHE A 219 -11.16 -11.67 -3.46
N GLU A 220 -11.23 -12.18 -2.23
CA GLU A 220 -12.25 -13.13 -1.81
C GLU A 220 -13.19 -12.45 -0.84
N ASN A 221 -14.44 -12.24 -1.27
CA ASN A 221 -15.49 -11.71 -0.41
C ASN A 221 -15.92 -12.82 0.55
N THR A 222 -15.76 -12.58 1.84
CA THR A 222 -16.07 -13.52 2.92
C THR A 222 -16.45 -12.74 4.16
N ASP A 223 -17.07 -13.37 5.14
CA ASP A 223 -17.30 -12.72 6.41
C ASP A 223 -16.00 -12.62 7.21
N PRO A 224 -15.74 -11.47 7.85
CA PRO A 224 -14.60 -11.32 8.73
C PRO A 224 -14.79 -12.14 10.02
N ASP A 225 -13.68 -12.44 10.70
CA ASP A 225 -13.72 -12.96 12.06
C ASP A 225 -14.53 -11.99 12.95
N PRO A 226 -15.35 -12.47 13.90
CA PRO A 226 -16.11 -11.60 14.80
C PRO A 226 -15.28 -10.57 15.54
N SER A 227 -14.02 -10.89 15.88
CA SER A 227 -13.06 -9.99 16.52
C SER A 227 -12.43 -8.98 15.54
N SER A 228 -12.48 -9.24 14.24
CA SER A 228 -11.90 -8.37 13.22
C SER A 228 -12.48 -6.95 13.27
N PRO A 229 -11.70 -5.91 13.02
CA PRO A 229 -12.18 -4.53 12.98
C PRO A 229 -13.05 -4.23 11.76
N TYR A 230 -13.18 -5.14 10.81
CA TYR A 230 -13.90 -4.92 9.55
C TYR A 230 -15.40 -5.25 9.63
N GLU A 231 -16.21 -4.51 8.87
CA GLU A 231 -17.66 -4.71 8.77
C GLU A 231 -17.99 -5.93 7.90
N VAL A 232 -19.02 -6.69 8.33
CA VAL A 232 -19.63 -7.76 7.51
C VAL A 232 -20.22 -7.15 6.22
N GLY A 233 -20.08 -7.87 5.11
CA GLY A 233 -20.61 -7.45 3.79
C GLY A 233 -19.71 -6.47 3.03
N SER A 234 -18.68 -5.94 3.65
CA SER A 234 -17.70 -5.04 3.02
C SER A 234 -16.25 -5.47 3.22
N TYR A 235 -16.03 -6.71 3.60
CA TYR A 235 -14.73 -7.28 3.89
C TYR A 235 -14.30 -8.25 2.79
N GLY A 236 -12.99 -8.24 2.49
CA GLY A 236 -12.38 -9.19 1.58
C GLY A 236 -10.97 -9.57 1.99
N LYS A 237 -10.65 -10.86 1.79
CA LYS A 237 -9.27 -11.36 1.88
C LYS A 237 -8.53 -11.05 0.60
N ILE A 238 -7.27 -10.66 0.74
CA ILE A 238 -6.36 -10.39 -0.37
C ILE A 238 -5.43 -11.58 -0.50
N ASN A 239 -5.48 -12.25 -1.65
CA ASN A 239 -4.68 -13.42 -1.94
C ASN A 239 -3.76 -13.19 -3.14
N LEU A 240 -2.52 -13.66 -3.02
CA LEU A 240 -1.51 -13.69 -4.08
C LEU A 240 -1.03 -15.14 -4.27
N ASN A 241 -1.10 -15.67 -5.50
CA ASN A 241 -0.72 -17.06 -5.79
C ASN A 241 -1.37 -18.11 -4.87
N GLY A 242 -2.61 -17.86 -4.44
CA GLY A 242 -3.35 -18.73 -3.52
C GLY A 242 -2.97 -18.57 -2.04
N GLN A 243 -2.05 -17.67 -1.71
CA GLN A 243 -1.67 -17.38 -0.33
C GLN A 243 -2.35 -16.10 0.16
N HIS A 244 -2.94 -16.13 1.36
CA HIS A 244 -3.49 -14.97 2.04
C HIS A 244 -2.35 -14.03 2.44
N ILE A 245 -2.40 -12.78 1.97
CA ILE A 245 -1.38 -11.76 2.23
C ILE A 245 -1.93 -10.55 2.99
N GLY A 246 -3.23 -10.39 3.08
CA GLY A 246 -3.83 -9.24 3.75
C GLY A 246 -5.35 -9.14 3.59
N GLU A 247 -5.87 -8.03 4.04
CA GLU A 247 -7.31 -7.78 4.18
C GLU A 247 -7.66 -6.37 3.71
N ILE A 248 -8.91 -6.20 3.27
CA ILE A 248 -9.50 -4.93 2.85
C ILE A 248 -10.95 -4.85 3.35
N GLY A 249 -11.42 -3.68 3.76
CA GLY A 249 -12.82 -3.49 4.16
C GLY A 249 -13.09 -2.14 4.78
N TYR A 250 -14.37 -1.88 5.08
CA TYR A 250 -14.76 -0.79 5.95
C TYR A 250 -14.55 -1.18 7.41
N ILE A 251 -14.10 -0.21 8.20
CA ILE A 251 -13.89 -0.40 9.64
C ILE A 251 -15.24 -0.29 10.35
N LYS A 252 -15.51 -1.21 11.29
CA LYS A 252 -16.70 -1.21 12.15
C LYS A 252 -16.85 0.13 12.86
N ARG A 253 -18.08 0.63 12.91
CA ARG A 253 -18.41 1.88 13.59
C ARG A 253 -17.96 1.90 15.05
N VAL A 254 -18.15 0.82 15.78
CA VAL A 254 -17.72 0.71 17.18
C VAL A 254 -16.19 0.90 17.35
N CYS A 255 -15.39 0.43 16.39
CA CYS A 255 -13.94 0.66 16.41
C CYS A 255 -13.63 2.14 16.13
N LEU A 256 -14.29 2.75 15.14
CA LEU A 256 -14.09 4.15 14.76
C LEU A 256 -14.47 5.12 15.89
N GLU A 257 -15.57 4.86 16.60
CA GLU A 257 -16.04 5.67 17.73
C GLU A 257 -14.99 5.75 18.86
N ASN A 258 -14.22 4.68 19.08
CA ASN A 258 -13.10 4.69 20.04
C ASN A 258 -11.99 5.69 19.67
N PHE A 259 -11.83 6.01 18.41
CA PHE A 259 -10.89 7.04 17.91
C PHE A 259 -11.57 8.41 17.69
N GLY A 260 -12.86 8.57 18.08
CA GLY A 260 -13.62 9.81 17.84
C GLY A 260 -13.96 10.05 16.37
N ILE A 261 -14.00 9.00 15.54
CA ILE A 261 -14.26 9.10 14.11
C ILE A 261 -15.73 8.73 13.84
N HIS A 262 -16.47 9.66 13.23
CA HIS A 262 -17.88 9.47 12.86
C HIS A 262 -18.11 9.26 11.36
N HIS A 263 -17.05 9.25 10.57
CA HIS A 263 -17.06 9.01 9.13
C HIS A 263 -16.77 7.54 8.85
N LYS A 264 -17.29 7.02 7.73
CA LYS A 264 -16.86 5.70 7.24
C LYS A 264 -15.41 5.74 6.82
N VAL A 265 -14.63 4.79 7.26
CA VAL A 265 -13.21 4.62 6.89
C VAL A 265 -13.05 3.28 6.21
N CYS A 266 -12.51 3.29 5.00
CA CYS A 266 -12.06 2.09 4.31
C CYS A 266 -10.57 1.90 4.54
N SER A 267 -10.13 0.67 4.78
CA SER A 267 -8.71 0.37 4.95
C SER A 267 -8.30 -0.96 4.35
N PHE A 268 -7.01 -1.11 4.08
CA PHE A 268 -6.37 -2.39 3.87
C PHE A 268 -5.11 -2.52 4.73
N GLU A 269 -4.71 -3.76 5.00
CA GLU A 269 -3.39 -4.08 5.54
C GLU A 269 -2.86 -5.34 4.84
N ILE A 270 -1.65 -5.27 4.28
CA ILE A 270 -0.97 -6.40 3.63
C ILE A 270 0.41 -6.65 4.24
N ASN A 271 0.81 -7.91 4.29
CA ASN A 271 2.11 -8.34 4.78
C ASN A 271 3.13 -8.38 3.62
N LEU A 272 4.08 -7.44 3.63
CA LEU A 272 5.12 -7.31 2.61
C LEU A 272 6.22 -8.39 2.71
N ASP A 273 6.36 -9.06 3.85
CA ASP A 273 7.35 -10.14 3.99
C ASP A 273 7.03 -11.34 3.11
N TYR A 274 5.75 -11.57 2.78
CA TYR A 274 5.37 -12.58 1.79
C TYR A 274 5.87 -12.21 0.41
N LEU A 275 5.70 -10.94 0.01
CA LEU A 275 6.16 -10.45 -1.28
C LEU A 275 7.68 -10.57 -1.43
N SER A 276 8.42 -10.45 -0.33
CA SER A 276 9.89 -10.58 -0.36
C SER A 276 10.39 -11.99 -0.70
N LYS A 277 9.54 -13.00 -0.56
CA LYS A 277 9.85 -14.40 -0.88
C LYS A 277 9.53 -14.78 -2.32
N GLU A 278 8.61 -14.04 -2.96
CA GLU A 278 8.19 -14.26 -4.34
C GLU A 278 9.21 -13.69 -5.32
N GLU A 279 9.31 -14.27 -6.51
CA GLU A 279 10.16 -13.72 -7.58
C GLU A 279 9.44 -12.59 -8.32
N PHE A 280 10.17 -11.51 -8.58
CA PHE A 280 9.66 -10.43 -9.43
C PHE A 280 9.67 -10.87 -10.89
N SER A 281 8.55 -10.74 -11.56
CA SER A 281 8.53 -10.84 -13.01
C SER A 281 9.10 -9.55 -13.62
N ILE A 282 10.10 -9.69 -14.49
CA ILE A 282 10.56 -8.55 -15.28
C ILE A 282 9.57 -8.36 -16.42
N LYS A 283 8.80 -7.27 -16.40
CA LYS A 283 7.94 -6.93 -17.53
C LYS A 283 8.82 -6.66 -18.76
N ARG A 284 8.62 -7.46 -19.80
CA ARG A 284 9.26 -7.26 -21.09
C ARG A 284 8.26 -6.60 -22.04
N MET A 285 8.74 -5.76 -22.93
CA MET A 285 7.90 -5.21 -24.00
C MET A 285 7.42 -6.35 -24.89
N SER A 286 6.11 -6.43 -25.10
CA SER A 286 5.51 -7.26 -26.14
C SER A 286 5.47 -6.49 -27.46
N GLU A 287 5.45 -7.20 -28.58
CA GLU A 287 5.26 -6.56 -29.89
C GLU A 287 3.92 -5.81 -29.91
N LEU A 288 3.95 -4.61 -30.49
CA LEU A 288 2.73 -3.84 -30.68
C LEU A 288 1.82 -4.57 -31.68
N ASN A 289 0.57 -4.68 -31.27
CA ASN A 289 -0.42 -5.29 -32.14
C ASN A 289 -0.64 -4.42 -33.40
N ARG A 290 -0.57 -5.04 -34.57
CA ARG A 290 -0.71 -4.39 -35.88
C ARG A 290 -2.07 -4.62 -36.50
N TYR A 291 -2.90 -5.51 -35.96
CA TYR A 291 -4.18 -5.89 -36.51
C TYR A 291 -5.31 -5.23 -35.71
N PRO A 292 -6.42 -4.87 -36.38
CA PRO A 292 -7.54 -4.18 -35.75
C PRO A 292 -8.22 -5.07 -34.71
N GLU A 293 -8.69 -4.42 -33.65
CA GLU A 293 -9.49 -5.04 -32.60
C GLU A 293 -10.96 -5.09 -32.97
N SER A 294 -11.66 -6.11 -32.49
CA SER A 294 -13.11 -6.24 -32.59
C SER A 294 -13.75 -6.14 -31.22
N PHE A 295 -14.78 -5.33 -31.11
CA PHE A 295 -15.47 -5.06 -29.84
C PHE A 295 -16.84 -5.73 -29.82
N ARG A 296 -17.23 -6.27 -28.65
CA ARG A 296 -18.59 -6.77 -28.40
C ARG A 296 -18.97 -6.42 -26.95
N ASP A 297 -20.16 -5.89 -26.80
CA ASP A 297 -20.73 -5.66 -25.47
C ASP A 297 -21.64 -6.83 -25.09
N LEU A 298 -21.49 -7.29 -23.86
CA LEU A 298 -22.22 -8.39 -23.27
C LEU A 298 -22.96 -7.89 -22.03
N ALA A 299 -24.28 -7.80 -22.11
CA ALA A 299 -25.12 -7.48 -20.96
C ALA A 299 -25.90 -8.73 -20.53
N ILE A 300 -25.75 -9.14 -19.28
CA ILE A 300 -26.39 -10.32 -18.72
C ILE A 300 -27.05 -10.03 -17.38
N VAL A 301 -28.14 -10.77 -17.11
CA VAL A 301 -28.84 -10.79 -15.83
C VAL A 301 -28.61 -12.14 -15.18
N LEU A 302 -28.22 -12.13 -13.91
CA LEU A 302 -27.90 -13.35 -13.13
C LEU A 302 -28.07 -13.08 -11.63
N ASP A 303 -28.01 -14.15 -10.81
CA ASP A 303 -28.09 -14.07 -9.35
C ASP A 303 -27.04 -13.11 -8.79
N GLU A 304 -27.47 -12.22 -7.86
CA GLU A 304 -26.60 -11.21 -7.24
C GLU A 304 -25.38 -11.79 -6.51
N LYS A 305 -25.50 -13.01 -5.97
CA LYS A 305 -24.44 -13.69 -5.21
C LYS A 305 -23.27 -14.16 -6.08
N ILE A 306 -23.46 -14.24 -7.42
CA ILE A 306 -22.38 -14.66 -8.31
C ILE A 306 -21.34 -13.55 -8.39
N SER A 307 -20.11 -13.88 -8.00
CA SER A 307 -19.00 -12.91 -8.01
C SER A 307 -18.57 -12.55 -9.43
N ASN A 308 -18.11 -11.29 -9.64
CA ASN A 308 -17.55 -10.86 -10.91
C ASN A 308 -16.39 -11.75 -11.36
N SER A 309 -15.51 -12.15 -10.44
CA SER A 309 -14.38 -13.03 -10.74
C SER A 309 -14.80 -14.40 -11.29
N SER A 310 -15.94 -14.93 -10.83
CA SER A 310 -16.51 -16.18 -11.35
C SER A 310 -17.02 -16.03 -12.78
N ILE A 311 -17.63 -14.87 -13.09
CA ILE A 311 -18.12 -14.54 -14.43
C ILE A 311 -16.93 -14.38 -15.38
N GLU A 312 -15.95 -13.56 -15.02
CA GLU A 312 -14.74 -13.33 -15.81
C GLU A 312 -13.98 -14.61 -16.12
N MET A 313 -13.85 -15.54 -15.14
CA MET A 313 -13.23 -16.85 -15.39
C MET A 313 -13.97 -17.66 -16.46
N VAL A 314 -15.30 -17.61 -16.50
CA VAL A 314 -16.07 -18.30 -17.52
C VAL A 314 -15.88 -17.64 -18.89
N ILE A 315 -15.92 -16.31 -18.94
CA ILE A 315 -15.69 -15.54 -20.17
C ILE A 315 -14.30 -15.86 -20.74
N LEU A 316 -13.24 -15.76 -19.91
CA LEU A 316 -11.86 -16.05 -20.34
C LEU A 316 -11.71 -17.47 -20.88
N LYS A 317 -12.28 -18.45 -20.16
CA LYS A 317 -12.18 -19.86 -20.58
C LYS A 317 -12.96 -20.14 -21.87
N ALA A 318 -14.12 -19.52 -22.06
CA ALA A 318 -14.99 -19.76 -23.19
C ALA A 318 -14.50 -19.05 -24.48
N ALA A 319 -13.91 -17.88 -24.33
CA ALA A 319 -13.40 -17.07 -25.43
C ALA A 319 -12.06 -17.56 -26.00
N GLY A 320 -11.26 -18.25 -25.20
CA GLY A 320 -9.91 -18.71 -25.57
C GLY A 320 -8.94 -17.55 -25.85
N ASP A 321 -7.91 -17.84 -26.67
CA ASP A 321 -6.75 -16.94 -26.85
C ASP A 321 -7.04 -15.69 -27.71
N ILE A 322 -8.23 -15.57 -28.29
CA ILE A 322 -8.59 -14.40 -29.09
C ILE A 322 -9.17 -13.24 -28.28
N LEU A 323 -9.49 -13.46 -27.01
CA LEU A 323 -9.98 -12.41 -26.12
C LEU A 323 -8.78 -11.69 -25.49
N SER A 324 -8.59 -10.43 -25.82
CA SER A 324 -7.47 -9.63 -25.35
C SER A 324 -7.79 -8.84 -24.07
N SER A 325 -9.06 -8.45 -23.87
CA SER A 325 -9.47 -7.65 -22.71
C SER A 325 -10.93 -7.86 -22.34
N ILE A 326 -11.21 -7.80 -21.06
CA ILE A 326 -12.57 -7.76 -20.46
C ILE A 326 -12.64 -6.51 -19.60
N LYS A 327 -13.68 -5.71 -19.77
CA LYS A 327 -13.95 -4.55 -18.93
C LYS A 327 -15.40 -4.57 -18.48
N LEU A 328 -15.63 -4.70 -17.17
CA LEU A 328 -16.93 -4.46 -16.57
C LEU A 328 -17.17 -2.94 -16.59
N PHE A 329 -18.26 -2.48 -17.22
CA PHE A 329 -18.54 -1.06 -17.33
C PHE A 329 -19.89 -0.65 -16.72
N ASP A 330 -20.78 -1.62 -16.41
CA ASP A 330 -22.04 -1.33 -15.72
C ASP A 330 -22.47 -2.48 -14.81
N VAL A 331 -22.99 -2.12 -13.64
CA VAL A 331 -23.65 -3.02 -12.69
C VAL A 331 -24.94 -2.36 -12.23
N TYR A 332 -26.07 -2.99 -12.53
CA TYR A 332 -27.37 -2.46 -12.17
C TYR A 332 -28.13 -3.43 -11.26
N GLN A 333 -28.69 -2.89 -10.18
CA GLN A 333 -29.61 -3.55 -9.28
C GLN A 333 -30.78 -2.61 -9.04
N GLY A 334 -32.00 -2.99 -9.41
CA GLY A 334 -33.14 -2.10 -9.22
C GLY A 334 -34.44 -2.60 -9.85
N ALA A 335 -35.47 -1.77 -9.80
CA ALA A 335 -36.87 -2.10 -10.12
C ALA A 335 -37.11 -2.60 -11.57
N ASN A 336 -36.15 -2.45 -12.48
CA ASN A 336 -36.26 -2.92 -13.85
C ASN A 336 -35.72 -4.35 -14.07
N ILE A 337 -35.33 -5.04 -12.98
CA ILE A 337 -34.97 -6.46 -13.01
C ILE A 337 -36.15 -7.25 -12.43
N GLU A 338 -36.57 -8.31 -13.11
CA GLU A 338 -37.77 -9.08 -12.77
C GLU A 338 -37.72 -9.68 -11.35
N ASN A 339 -36.53 -10.06 -10.88
CA ASN A 339 -36.33 -10.64 -9.56
C ASN A 339 -35.42 -9.77 -8.71
N SER A 340 -35.82 -9.49 -7.49
CA SER A 340 -35.04 -8.67 -6.52
C SER A 340 -33.67 -9.24 -6.15
N ASN A 341 -33.44 -10.54 -6.38
CA ASN A 341 -32.20 -11.25 -6.07
C ASN A 341 -31.25 -11.37 -7.29
N GLU A 342 -31.54 -10.64 -8.36
CA GLU A 342 -30.74 -10.63 -9.58
C GLU A 342 -30.03 -9.29 -9.76
N LYS A 343 -28.91 -9.30 -10.46
CA LYS A 343 -28.21 -8.13 -10.95
C LYS A 343 -27.98 -8.21 -12.43
N SER A 344 -27.96 -7.06 -13.09
CA SER A 344 -27.49 -6.92 -14.48
C SER A 344 -26.04 -6.46 -14.47
N VAL A 345 -25.19 -7.12 -15.23
CA VAL A 345 -23.79 -6.74 -15.43
C VAL A 345 -23.48 -6.59 -16.90
N ALA A 346 -22.74 -5.57 -17.26
CA ALA A 346 -22.37 -5.30 -18.65
C ALA A 346 -20.85 -5.25 -18.81
N TYR A 347 -20.36 -6.03 -19.76
CA TYR A 347 -18.95 -6.16 -20.10
C TYR A 347 -18.68 -5.68 -21.51
N SER A 348 -17.60 -4.94 -21.70
CA SER A 348 -17.00 -4.73 -23.02
C SER A 348 -15.88 -5.74 -23.22
N LEU A 349 -16.00 -6.52 -24.28
CA LEU A 349 -15.09 -7.59 -24.67
C LEU A 349 -14.29 -7.16 -25.90
N VAL A 350 -12.97 -7.23 -25.81
CA VAL A 350 -12.08 -6.88 -26.91
C VAL A 350 -11.43 -8.14 -27.44
N PHE A 351 -11.66 -8.45 -28.71
CA PHE A 351 -11.10 -9.61 -29.42
C PHE A 351 -9.98 -9.16 -30.35
N ASN A 352 -8.89 -9.89 -30.35
CA ASN A 352 -7.73 -9.60 -31.16
C ASN A 352 -6.87 -10.86 -31.40
N ASN A 353 -6.09 -10.85 -32.50
CA ASN A 353 -5.05 -11.83 -32.74
C ASN A 353 -3.76 -11.13 -33.18
N PRO A 354 -2.61 -11.40 -32.56
CA PRO A 354 -1.35 -10.70 -32.83
C PRO A 354 -0.79 -11.02 -34.25
N ASN A 355 -1.27 -12.08 -34.91
CA ASN A 355 -0.70 -12.57 -36.16
C ASN A 355 -1.57 -12.29 -37.38
N ARG A 356 -2.86 -11.94 -37.21
CA ARG A 356 -3.80 -11.68 -38.29
C ARG A 356 -5.06 -10.94 -37.88
N THR A 357 -5.76 -10.37 -38.82
CA THR A 357 -7.12 -9.85 -38.59
C THR A 357 -8.09 -11.01 -38.33
N LEU A 358 -8.93 -10.89 -37.30
CA LEU A 358 -10.01 -11.83 -36.99
C LEU A 358 -11.16 -11.66 -37.99
N LYS A 359 -11.80 -12.75 -38.34
CA LYS A 359 -13.04 -12.74 -39.11
C LYS A 359 -14.23 -12.58 -38.18
N ASP A 360 -15.30 -11.92 -38.63
CA ASP A 360 -16.52 -11.73 -37.83
C ASP A 360 -17.13 -13.06 -37.38
N GLU A 361 -17.04 -14.12 -38.19
CA GLU A 361 -17.53 -15.45 -37.85
C GLU A 361 -16.80 -16.04 -36.62
N GLU A 362 -15.48 -15.81 -36.50
CA GLU A 362 -14.67 -16.29 -35.37
C GLU A 362 -15.05 -15.54 -34.08
N VAL A 363 -15.20 -14.22 -34.17
CA VAL A 363 -15.61 -13.37 -33.04
C VAL A 363 -17.01 -13.73 -32.56
N ASN A 364 -17.96 -13.92 -33.51
CA ASN A 364 -19.33 -14.29 -33.17
C ASN A 364 -19.41 -15.71 -32.59
N SER A 365 -18.59 -16.65 -33.06
CA SER A 365 -18.51 -17.99 -32.51
C SER A 365 -18.01 -17.98 -31.06
N ALA A 366 -16.95 -17.21 -30.78
CA ALA A 366 -16.43 -17.03 -29.42
C ALA A 366 -17.46 -16.36 -28.51
N PHE A 367 -18.12 -15.31 -29.00
CA PHE A 367 -19.17 -14.61 -28.24
C PHE A 367 -20.33 -15.54 -27.89
N ASN A 368 -20.84 -16.31 -28.85
CA ASN A 368 -21.91 -17.28 -28.61
C ASN A 368 -21.47 -18.39 -27.64
N SER A 369 -20.20 -18.82 -27.69
CA SER A 369 -19.65 -19.77 -26.73
C SER A 369 -19.63 -19.15 -25.29
N ILE A 370 -19.26 -17.89 -25.16
CA ILE A 370 -19.30 -17.17 -23.86
C ILE A 370 -20.73 -17.19 -23.31
N VAL A 371 -21.69 -16.73 -24.09
CA VAL A 371 -23.12 -16.67 -23.71
C VAL A 371 -23.62 -18.04 -23.24
N SER A 372 -23.44 -19.07 -24.09
CA SER A 372 -23.90 -20.43 -23.79
C SER A 372 -23.27 -21.00 -22.50
N ASN A 373 -21.99 -20.73 -22.25
CA ASN A 373 -21.32 -21.17 -21.02
C ASN A 373 -21.84 -20.42 -19.78
N LEU A 374 -22.13 -19.13 -19.89
CA LEU A 374 -22.72 -18.34 -18.80
C LEU A 374 -24.15 -18.76 -18.48
N GLU A 375 -24.96 -19.02 -19.51
CA GLU A 375 -26.30 -19.57 -19.36
C GLU A 375 -26.27 -20.94 -18.68
N SER A 376 -25.45 -21.87 -19.20
CA SER A 376 -25.33 -23.22 -18.64
C SER A 376 -24.84 -23.27 -17.22
N LYS A 377 -23.86 -22.41 -16.84
CA LYS A 377 -23.21 -22.48 -15.54
C LYS A 377 -23.92 -21.68 -14.46
N PHE A 378 -24.47 -20.54 -14.82
CA PHE A 378 -25.04 -19.58 -13.87
C PHE A 378 -26.52 -19.29 -14.10
N GLY A 379 -27.14 -19.87 -15.11
CA GLY A 379 -28.51 -19.52 -15.49
C GLY A 379 -28.62 -18.06 -15.97
N ALA A 380 -27.52 -17.48 -16.44
CA ALA A 380 -27.51 -16.10 -16.91
C ALA A 380 -28.43 -15.94 -18.13
N ARG A 381 -29.06 -14.75 -18.23
CA ARG A 381 -29.91 -14.40 -19.39
C ARG A 381 -29.36 -13.15 -20.05
N LEU A 382 -29.33 -13.11 -21.38
CA LEU A 382 -29.01 -11.87 -22.10
C LEU A 382 -30.05 -10.80 -21.74
N ARG A 383 -29.58 -9.60 -21.44
CA ARG A 383 -30.45 -8.45 -21.30
C ARG A 383 -30.78 -7.92 -22.71
N SER A 384 -32.08 -7.97 -23.05
CA SER A 384 -32.63 -7.41 -24.29
C SER A 384 -32.69 -5.89 -24.25
#